data_85d80ae64abbd77bcc961f18ed458da3
#
_entry.id   85d80ae64abbd77bcc961f18ed458da3
#
_cell.length_a   1.000
_cell.length_b   1.000
_cell.length_c   1.000
_cell.angle_alpha   90.00
_cell.angle_beta   90.00
_cell.angle_gamma   90.00
#
_symmetry.space_group_name_H-M   'P 1'
#
loop_
_entity.id
_entity.type
_entity.pdbx_description
1 polymer ?
#
loop_
_entity_poly.entity_id
_entity_poly.type
_entity_poly.pdbx_seq_one_letter_code
_entity_poly.pdbx_strand_id
1 'polypeptide(L)'
;MAWFGKSGDGGAAVDLAARQDEREALVAAIARRMGLDRPLGLPALSPRVAAALMATPRELFTPADQAPYAYHDQVLPLAAGQTLSQPSLVALMTELLDIQPGDRVLEVGVGSGYQTALLARLGATVFGLEVIADLARAAEGRLAALGIRNVTVRVGDGHGGWPDAAPFDAILAACAAPAVPPALVEQLRPGGRLLLPVGPAGSAQQLCLVEKGRDGRVRERPLLAVAFVPMVGG
;
A
#
# COMPACT_ATOMS: atom_id res chain seq x y z
N MET A 1 22.59 11.10 -0.16
CA MET A 1 23.07 11.45 1.20
C MET A 1 22.25 12.64 1.68
N ALA A 2 21.39 12.48 2.63
CA ALA A 2 20.66 13.43 3.47
C ALA A 2 19.15 13.11 3.51
N TRP A 3 18.82 11.94 4.07
CA TRP A 3 17.45 11.61 4.49
C TRP A 3 17.25 11.78 6.00
N PHE A 4 18.31 12.06 6.73
CA PHE A 4 18.27 12.26 8.18
C PHE A 4 18.43 13.75 8.50
N GLY A 5 17.32 14.50 8.48
CA GLY A 5 17.22 15.72 9.24
C GLY A 5 17.34 15.36 10.72
N LYS A 6 18.24 16.06 11.43
CA LYS A 6 18.57 15.89 12.84
C LYS A 6 17.35 15.60 13.71
N SER A 7 17.45 14.56 14.53
CA SER A 7 16.63 14.37 15.73
C SER A 7 16.82 15.59 16.67
N GLY A 8 15.87 16.52 16.56
CA GLY A 8 15.69 17.60 17.51
C GLY A 8 14.40 17.31 18.28
N ASP A 9 14.52 17.16 19.59
CA ASP A 9 13.41 17.05 20.53
C ASP A 9 12.39 18.17 20.32
N GLY A 10 11.11 17.79 20.21
CA GLY A 10 9.98 18.67 20.06
C GLY A 10 9.19 18.29 18.81
N GLY A 11 8.46 17.16 18.85
CA GLY A 11 7.59 16.75 17.77
C GLY A 11 6.56 17.84 17.47
N ALA A 12 6.85 18.72 16.50
CA ALA A 12 5.86 19.61 15.95
C ALA A 12 4.69 18.75 15.44
N ALA A 13 3.47 19.03 15.90
CA ALA A 13 2.27 18.35 15.44
C ALA A 13 2.23 18.47 13.91
N VAL A 14 1.98 17.34 13.23
CA VAL A 14 1.84 17.33 11.78
C VAL A 14 0.69 18.24 11.39
N ASP A 15 0.97 19.26 10.59
CA ASP A 15 -0.07 20.16 10.08
C ASP A 15 -0.85 19.45 8.96
N LEU A 16 -1.97 18.85 9.33
CA LEU A 16 -2.86 18.18 8.39
C LEU A 16 -3.60 19.15 7.44
N ALA A 17 -3.61 20.46 7.74
CA ALA A 17 -4.19 21.47 6.86
C ALA A 17 -3.20 21.90 5.75
N ALA A 18 -1.92 21.66 5.93
CA ALA A 18 -0.93 21.92 4.90
C ALA A 18 -1.30 21.20 3.60
N ARG A 19 -1.28 21.94 2.47
CA ARG A 19 -1.56 21.43 1.12
C ARG A 19 -2.92 20.71 0.96
N GLN A 20 -3.92 21.08 1.77
CA GLN A 20 -5.24 20.45 1.73
C GLN A 20 -5.90 20.59 0.34
N ASP A 21 -5.81 21.77 -0.28
CA ASP A 21 -6.41 22.01 -1.61
C ASP A 21 -5.83 21.07 -2.68
N GLU A 22 -4.52 20.81 -2.65
CA GLU A 22 -3.87 19.90 -3.60
C GLU A 22 -4.32 18.45 -3.35
N ARG A 23 -4.50 18.06 -2.10
CA ARG A 23 -4.99 16.75 -1.71
C ARG A 23 -6.44 16.54 -2.15
N GLU A 24 -7.29 17.54 -1.95
CA GLU A 24 -8.68 17.55 -2.42
C GLU A 24 -8.75 17.44 -3.95
N ALA A 25 -7.93 18.22 -4.65
CA ALA A 25 -7.87 18.17 -6.11
C ALA A 25 -7.44 16.80 -6.63
N LEU A 26 -6.44 16.16 -5.99
CA LEU A 26 -6.00 14.81 -6.33
C LEU A 26 -7.11 13.77 -6.09
N VAL A 27 -7.75 13.78 -4.91
CA VAL A 27 -8.82 12.82 -4.58
C VAL A 27 -9.99 12.97 -5.54
N ALA A 28 -10.37 14.21 -5.89
CA ALA A 28 -11.40 14.46 -6.89
C ALA A 28 -11.00 13.96 -8.29
N ALA A 29 -9.73 14.09 -8.68
CA ALA A 29 -9.24 13.56 -9.95
C ALA A 29 -9.25 12.02 -9.98
N ILE A 30 -8.86 11.37 -8.88
CA ILE A 30 -8.93 9.90 -8.72
C ILE A 30 -10.39 9.44 -8.82
N ALA A 31 -11.32 10.10 -8.13
CA ALA A 31 -12.74 9.75 -8.17
C ALA A 31 -13.31 9.84 -9.60
N ARG A 32 -12.98 10.91 -10.34
CA ARG A 32 -13.38 11.03 -11.75
C ARG A 32 -12.79 9.93 -12.61
N ARG A 33 -11.49 9.64 -12.49
CA ARG A 33 -10.82 8.60 -13.25
C ARG A 33 -11.43 7.23 -12.99
N MET A 34 -11.60 6.84 -11.73
CA MET A 34 -12.20 5.55 -11.35
C MET A 34 -13.70 5.47 -11.71
N GLY A 35 -14.38 6.61 -11.89
CA GLY A 35 -15.77 6.68 -12.35
C GLY A 35 -15.94 6.56 -13.86
N LEU A 36 -15.02 7.15 -14.62
CA LEU A 36 -15.06 7.22 -16.09
C LEU A 36 -14.43 5.99 -16.76
N ASP A 37 -13.28 5.57 -16.25
CA ASP A 37 -12.53 4.42 -16.76
C ASP A 37 -13.00 3.13 -16.06
N ARG A 38 -14.28 2.78 -16.17
CA ARG A 38 -14.81 1.48 -15.72
C ARG A 38 -14.65 0.37 -16.79
N PRO A 39 -13.44 0.07 -17.29
CA PRO A 39 -13.26 -1.14 -18.04
C PRO A 39 -13.30 -2.29 -17.04
N LEU A 40 -14.08 -3.31 -17.29
CA LEU A 40 -13.99 -4.61 -16.60
C LEU A 40 -14.55 -4.69 -15.17
N GLY A 41 -15.52 -3.86 -14.78
CA GLY A 41 -16.15 -4.01 -13.45
C GLY A 41 -15.22 -3.63 -12.28
N LEU A 42 -14.24 -2.74 -12.50
CA LEU A 42 -13.42 -2.17 -11.43
C LEU A 42 -14.26 -1.25 -10.53
N PRO A 43 -13.98 -1.18 -9.22
CA PRO A 43 -14.74 -0.37 -8.29
C PRO A 43 -14.56 1.13 -8.56
N ALA A 44 -15.59 1.91 -8.24
CA ALA A 44 -15.45 3.37 -8.08
C ALA A 44 -14.79 3.69 -6.74
N LEU A 45 -14.24 4.90 -6.61
CA LEU A 45 -13.72 5.37 -5.32
C LEU A 45 -14.85 5.51 -4.30
N SER A 46 -14.79 4.75 -3.22
CA SER A 46 -15.76 4.82 -2.12
C SER A 46 -15.52 6.03 -1.22
N PRO A 47 -16.54 6.54 -0.53
CA PRO A 47 -16.35 7.61 0.47
C PRO A 47 -15.35 7.25 1.57
N ARG A 48 -15.24 5.98 1.95
CA ARG A 48 -14.30 5.51 2.98
C ARG A 48 -12.85 5.61 2.52
N VAL A 49 -12.54 5.12 1.34
CA VAL A 49 -11.17 5.21 0.78
C VAL A 49 -10.84 6.67 0.45
N ALA A 50 -11.78 7.45 -0.08
CA ALA A 50 -11.60 8.89 -0.28
C ALA A 50 -11.26 9.61 1.03
N ALA A 51 -11.98 9.32 2.12
CA ALA A 51 -11.69 9.90 3.44
C ALA A 51 -10.31 9.48 3.97
N ALA A 52 -9.90 8.23 3.76
CA ALA A 52 -8.57 7.76 4.15
C ALA A 52 -7.46 8.49 3.36
N LEU A 53 -7.63 8.69 2.04
CA LEU A 53 -6.72 9.48 1.20
C LEU A 53 -6.63 10.93 1.70
N MET A 54 -7.77 11.56 1.99
CA MET A 54 -7.84 12.93 2.53
C MET A 54 -7.13 13.05 3.89
N ALA A 55 -7.24 12.05 4.75
CA ALA A 55 -6.62 12.04 6.06
C ALA A 55 -5.13 11.69 6.04
N THR A 56 -4.56 11.28 4.89
CA THR A 56 -3.18 10.83 4.78
C THR A 56 -2.36 11.79 3.90
N PRO A 57 -1.62 12.74 4.50
CA PRO A 57 -0.82 13.71 3.75
C PRO A 57 0.35 13.01 3.05
N ARG A 58 0.24 12.85 1.72
CA ARG A 58 1.17 12.07 0.91
C ARG A 58 2.59 12.65 0.88
N GLU A 59 2.73 13.97 0.98
CA GLU A 59 4.03 14.66 1.04
C GLU A 59 4.91 14.19 2.20
N LEU A 60 4.33 13.69 3.29
CA LEU A 60 5.09 13.14 4.41
C LEU A 60 5.73 11.78 4.11
N PHE A 61 5.29 11.14 3.04
CA PHE A 61 5.77 9.83 2.58
C PHE A 61 6.68 9.95 1.35
N THR A 62 6.94 11.18 0.88
CA THR A 62 7.80 11.45 -0.27
C THR A 62 9.18 11.94 0.19
N PRO A 63 10.25 11.69 -0.58
CA PRO A 63 11.53 12.40 -0.40
C PRO A 63 11.36 13.91 -0.52
N ALA A 64 12.21 14.67 0.16
CA ALA A 64 12.12 16.14 0.19
C ALA A 64 12.18 16.78 -1.20
N ASP A 65 13.01 16.26 -2.09
CA ASP A 65 13.16 16.70 -3.49
C ASP A 65 11.95 16.31 -4.36
N GLN A 66 11.16 15.31 -3.94
CA GLN A 66 9.93 14.87 -4.60
C GLN A 66 8.66 15.47 -3.99
N ALA A 67 8.76 16.19 -2.88
CA ALA A 67 7.61 16.79 -2.19
C ALA A 67 6.77 17.73 -3.09
N PRO A 68 7.31 18.51 -4.02
CA PRO A 68 6.50 19.30 -4.97
C PRO A 68 5.54 18.46 -5.81
N TYR A 69 5.88 17.20 -6.09
CA TYR A 69 5.13 16.28 -6.93
C TYR A 69 4.21 15.33 -6.14
N ALA A 70 4.15 15.46 -4.82
CA ALA A 70 3.44 14.54 -3.94
C ALA A 70 1.97 14.32 -4.33
N TYR A 71 1.32 15.34 -4.87
CA TYR A 71 -0.09 15.32 -5.28
C TYR A 71 -0.32 15.19 -6.79
N HIS A 72 0.74 14.90 -7.55
CA HIS A 72 0.59 14.46 -8.94
C HIS A 72 0.25 12.97 -8.98
N ASP A 73 -0.67 12.58 -9.88
CA ASP A 73 -1.07 11.17 -10.06
C ASP A 73 -0.01 10.40 -10.85
N GLN A 74 1.16 10.25 -10.25
CA GLN A 74 2.34 9.58 -10.83
C GLN A 74 3.14 8.81 -9.80
N VAL A 75 3.98 7.89 -10.28
CA VAL A 75 4.99 7.19 -9.48
C VAL A 75 6.10 8.17 -9.11
N LEU A 76 6.58 8.11 -7.87
CA LEU A 76 7.70 8.91 -7.40
C LEU A 76 8.86 7.99 -6.94
N PRO A 77 10.11 8.38 -7.19
CA PRO A 77 11.25 7.62 -6.70
C PRO A 77 11.34 7.67 -5.17
N LEU A 78 11.79 6.57 -4.58
CA LEU A 78 12.19 6.46 -3.18
C LEU A 78 13.67 6.10 -3.08
N ALA A 79 14.18 6.00 -1.85
CA ALA A 79 15.51 5.49 -1.58
C ALA A 79 15.67 4.03 -2.04
N ALA A 80 16.91 3.59 -2.20
CA ALA A 80 17.30 2.21 -2.55
C ALA A 80 16.65 1.69 -3.85
N GLY A 81 16.40 2.57 -4.83
CA GLY A 81 15.81 2.18 -6.12
C GLY A 81 14.33 1.78 -6.05
N GLN A 82 13.67 2.02 -4.91
CA GLN A 82 12.26 1.75 -4.75
C GLN A 82 11.40 2.91 -5.23
N THR A 83 10.08 2.72 -5.28
CA THR A 83 9.13 3.73 -5.75
C THR A 83 7.92 3.85 -4.83
N LEU A 84 7.37 5.07 -4.73
CA LEU A 84 6.06 5.34 -4.16
C LEU A 84 5.02 5.25 -5.28
N SER A 85 4.13 4.30 -5.17
CA SER A 85 3.12 3.99 -6.20
C SER A 85 2.23 5.19 -6.52
N GLN A 86 1.76 5.24 -7.77
CA GLN A 86 0.81 6.26 -8.25
C GLN A 86 -0.45 6.29 -7.39
N PRO A 87 -0.94 7.47 -6.96
CA PRO A 87 -2.10 7.60 -6.07
C PRO A 87 -3.37 6.90 -6.55
N SER A 88 -3.71 7.00 -7.84
CA SER A 88 -4.89 6.32 -8.39
C SER A 88 -4.76 4.79 -8.33
N LEU A 89 -3.57 4.24 -8.48
CA LEU A 89 -3.33 2.80 -8.34
C LEU A 89 -3.42 2.36 -6.87
N VAL A 90 -2.88 3.16 -5.94
CA VAL A 90 -3.04 2.94 -4.50
C VAL A 90 -4.52 2.92 -4.12
N ALA A 91 -5.31 3.89 -4.59
CA ALA A 91 -6.75 3.94 -4.34
C ALA A 91 -7.48 2.70 -4.89
N LEU A 92 -7.17 2.32 -6.14
CA LEU A 92 -7.76 1.13 -6.78
C LEU A 92 -7.41 -0.16 -6.03
N MET A 93 -6.14 -0.35 -5.66
CA MET A 93 -5.72 -1.53 -4.90
C MET A 93 -6.41 -1.61 -3.54
N THR A 94 -6.59 -0.46 -2.88
CA THR A 94 -7.29 -0.37 -1.59
C THR A 94 -8.78 -0.73 -1.73
N GLU A 95 -9.46 -0.24 -2.77
CA GLU A 95 -10.87 -0.59 -3.06
C GLU A 95 -11.05 -2.08 -3.36
N LEU A 96 -10.16 -2.66 -4.16
CA LEU A 96 -10.23 -4.08 -4.54
C LEU A 96 -10.09 -5.03 -3.36
N LEU A 97 -9.36 -4.64 -2.34
CA LEU A 97 -9.22 -5.42 -1.10
C LEU A 97 -10.47 -5.36 -0.21
N ASP A 98 -11.32 -4.34 -0.37
CA ASP A 98 -12.58 -4.19 0.39
C ASP A 98 -12.37 -4.29 1.91
N ILE A 99 -11.36 -3.58 2.42
CA ILE A 99 -10.96 -3.60 3.83
C ILE A 99 -12.09 -3.15 4.75
N GLN A 100 -12.37 -3.94 5.78
CA GLN A 100 -13.35 -3.61 6.81
C GLN A 100 -12.67 -3.23 8.12
N PRO A 101 -13.30 -2.40 8.99
CA PRO A 101 -12.79 -2.14 10.33
C PRO A 101 -12.62 -3.45 11.12
N GLY A 102 -11.45 -3.61 11.73
CA GLY A 102 -11.08 -4.81 12.47
C GLY A 102 -10.40 -5.89 11.65
N ASP A 103 -10.33 -5.76 10.32
CA ASP A 103 -9.60 -6.70 9.47
C ASP A 103 -8.11 -6.76 9.84
N ARG A 104 -7.53 -7.94 9.71
CA ARG A 104 -6.10 -8.19 9.81
C ARG A 104 -5.51 -8.20 8.40
N VAL A 105 -4.64 -7.25 8.13
CA VAL A 105 -4.09 -7.05 6.78
C VAL A 105 -2.58 -7.23 6.79
N LEU A 106 -2.06 -8.09 5.91
CA LEU A 106 -0.64 -8.18 5.61
C LEU A 106 -0.32 -7.28 4.41
N GLU A 107 0.67 -6.41 4.56
CA GLU A 107 1.27 -5.63 3.48
C GLU A 107 2.70 -6.11 3.24
N VAL A 108 3.01 -6.49 2.00
CA VAL A 108 4.34 -6.87 1.55
C VAL A 108 4.92 -5.75 0.70
N GLY A 109 6.06 -5.19 1.15
CA GLY A 109 6.69 -4.02 0.54
C GLY A 109 6.09 -2.72 1.07
N VAL A 110 6.31 -2.43 2.36
CA VAL A 110 5.85 -1.21 3.06
C VAL A 110 6.39 0.07 2.41
N GLY A 111 7.64 0.04 1.96
CA GLY A 111 8.28 1.16 1.29
C GLY A 111 8.27 2.43 2.13
N SER A 112 7.54 3.44 1.65
CA SER A 112 7.38 4.71 2.39
C SER A 112 6.45 4.64 3.59
N GLY A 113 5.54 3.64 3.66
CA GLY A 113 4.45 3.54 4.63
C GLY A 113 3.14 4.22 4.21
N TYR A 114 3.04 4.77 2.98
CA TYR A 114 1.84 5.48 2.54
C TYR A 114 0.62 4.56 2.43
N GLN A 115 0.76 3.42 1.74
CA GLN A 115 -0.29 2.42 1.63
C GLN A 115 -0.64 1.84 3.01
N THR A 116 0.36 1.58 3.85
CA THR A 116 0.20 1.14 5.24
C THR A 116 -0.69 2.10 6.05
N ALA A 117 -0.44 3.42 5.92
CA ALA A 117 -1.23 4.44 6.59
C ALA A 117 -2.70 4.43 6.15
N LEU A 118 -2.97 4.23 4.85
CA LEU A 118 -4.34 4.13 4.33
C LEU A 118 -5.06 2.92 4.89
N LEU A 119 -4.43 1.75 4.87
CA LEU A 119 -5.00 0.51 5.41
C LEU A 119 -5.33 0.67 6.90
N ALA A 120 -4.41 1.25 7.67
CA ALA A 120 -4.61 1.50 9.10
C ALA A 120 -5.75 2.50 9.37
N ARG A 121 -5.92 3.54 8.54
CA ARG A 121 -7.01 4.52 8.64
C ARG A 121 -8.38 3.96 8.25
N LEU A 122 -8.41 2.90 7.46
CA LEU A 122 -9.64 2.14 7.19
C LEU A 122 -10.06 1.26 8.37
N GLY A 123 -9.28 1.24 9.45
CA GLY A 123 -9.59 0.50 10.68
C GLY A 123 -8.99 -0.91 10.74
N ALA A 124 -8.11 -1.27 9.80
CA ALA A 124 -7.42 -2.55 9.84
C ALA A 124 -6.30 -2.57 10.90
N THR A 125 -5.97 -3.76 11.40
CA THR A 125 -4.69 -4.04 12.06
C THR A 125 -3.70 -4.47 10.98
N VAL A 126 -2.67 -3.66 10.73
CA VAL A 126 -1.75 -3.87 9.61
C VAL A 126 -0.45 -4.52 10.08
N PHE A 127 -0.05 -5.57 9.40
CA PHE A 127 1.23 -6.26 9.53
C PHE A 127 2.04 -5.96 8.26
N GLY A 128 3.11 -5.19 8.39
CA GLY A 128 3.92 -4.76 7.25
C GLY A 128 5.24 -5.52 7.17
N LEU A 129 5.56 -6.07 6.02
CA LEU A 129 6.88 -6.63 5.73
C LEU A 129 7.63 -5.71 4.77
N GLU A 130 8.88 -5.40 5.12
CA GLU A 130 9.79 -4.62 4.30
C GLU A 130 11.19 -5.26 4.36
N VAL A 131 11.78 -5.55 3.20
CA VAL A 131 13.08 -6.21 3.16
C VAL A 131 14.23 -5.23 3.42
N ILE A 132 14.01 -3.94 3.12
CA ILE A 132 15.01 -2.89 3.30
C ILE A 132 14.84 -2.25 4.68
N ALA A 133 15.74 -2.57 5.61
CA ALA A 133 15.66 -2.16 7.00
C ALA A 133 15.54 -0.64 7.21
N ASP A 134 16.20 0.16 6.36
CA ASP A 134 16.14 1.63 6.45
C ASP A 134 14.76 2.17 6.05
N LEU A 135 14.12 1.57 5.05
CA LEU A 135 12.75 1.93 4.67
C LEU A 135 11.75 1.53 5.76
N ALA A 136 11.90 0.33 6.33
CA ALA A 136 11.05 -0.12 7.44
C ALA A 136 11.10 0.86 8.62
N ARG A 137 12.30 1.22 9.09
CA ARG A 137 12.47 2.18 10.19
C ARG A 137 11.91 3.57 9.87
N ALA A 138 12.13 4.03 8.63
CA ALA A 138 11.61 5.34 8.21
C ALA A 138 10.07 5.34 8.13
N ALA A 139 9.46 4.25 7.66
CA ALA A 139 8.01 4.09 7.63
C ALA A 139 7.42 4.07 9.05
N GLU A 140 8.00 3.30 9.97
CA GLU A 140 7.57 3.28 11.39
C GLU A 140 7.59 4.68 12.01
N GLY A 141 8.68 5.43 11.78
CA GLY A 141 8.81 6.80 12.27
C GLY A 141 7.70 7.73 11.75
N ARG A 142 7.37 7.65 10.45
CA ARG A 142 6.29 8.44 9.84
C ARG A 142 4.92 8.06 10.39
N LEU A 143 4.63 6.77 10.48
CA LEU A 143 3.38 6.26 11.02
C LEU A 143 3.19 6.69 12.47
N ALA A 144 4.23 6.60 13.29
CA ALA A 144 4.23 7.04 14.68
C ALA A 144 3.98 8.56 14.80
N ALA A 145 4.62 9.38 13.95
CA ALA A 145 4.43 10.83 13.91
C ALA A 145 2.99 11.23 13.53
N LEU A 146 2.32 10.42 12.71
CA LEU A 146 0.90 10.57 12.35
C LEU A 146 -0.08 9.99 13.39
N GLY A 147 0.41 9.50 14.53
CA GLY A 147 -0.40 8.89 15.57
C GLY A 147 -1.01 7.53 15.19
N ILE A 148 -0.56 6.91 14.12
CA ILE A 148 -1.03 5.59 13.68
C ILE A 148 -0.38 4.53 14.57
N ARG A 149 -1.21 3.73 15.29
CA ARG A 149 -0.77 2.77 16.31
C ARG A 149 -1.16 1.31 16.01
N ASN A 150 -2.06 1.10 15.05
CA ASN A 150 -2.58 -0.20 14.64
C ASN A 150 -1.74 -0.84 13.52
N VAL A 151 -0.44 -0.60 13.52
CA VAL A 151 0.53 -1.10 12.55
C VAL A 151 1.71 -1.74 13.28
N THR A 152 2.17 -2.88 12.79
CA THR A 152 3.44 -3.50 13.17
C THR A 152 4.25 -3.72 11.90
N VAL A 153 5.45 -3.16 11.82
CA VAL A 153 6.36 -3.38 10.69
C VAL A 153 7.48 -4.32 11.12
N ARG A 154 7.87 -5.23 10.23
CA ARG A 154 9.00 -6.14 10.43
C ARG A 154 9.89 -6.14 9.19
N VAL A 155 11.19 -6.15 9.41
CA VAL A 155 12.16 -6.42 8.34
C VAL A 155 12.12 -7.90 8.00
N GLY A 156 11.84 -8.23 6.73
CA GLY A 156 11.75 -9.63 6.30
C GLY A 156 11.39 -9.80 4.84
N ASP A 157 11.60 -11.04 4.37
CA ASP A 157 11.25 -11.47 3.02
C ASP A 157 9.73 -11.64 2.89
N GLY A 158 9.16 -11.02 1.86
CA GLY A 158 7.73 -11.07 1.58
C GLY A 158 7.23 -12.39 0.99
N HIS A 159 8.10 -13.22 0.39
CA HIS A 159 7.69 -14.49 -0.23
C HIS A 159 7.07 -15.48 0.78
N GLY A 160 7.60 -15.51 1.99
CA GLY A 160 7.11 -16.35 3.08
C GLY A 160 5.91 -15.78 3.83
N GLY A 161 5.55 -14.52 3.60
CA GLY A 161 4.54 -13.83 4.38
C GLY A 161 4.91 -13.67 5.85
N TRP A 162 3.88 -13.72 6.72
CA TRP A 162 4.05 -13.64 8.17
C TRP A 162 3.23 -14.72 8.89
N PRO A 163 3.72 -15.97 8.92
CA PRO A 163 2.96 -17.12 9.45
C PRO A 163 2.47 -16.93 10.90
N ASP A 164 3.32 -16.35 11.77
CA ASP A 164 2.98 -16.14 13.20
C ASP A 164 1.84 -15.15 13.41
N ALA A 165 1.55 -14.31 12.42
CA ALA A 165 0.47 -13.33 12.47
C ALA A 165 -0.78 -13.78 11.66
N ALA A 166 -0.69 -14.86 10.90
CA ALA A 166 -1.81 -15.40 10.14
C ALA A 166 -2.95 -15.93 11.06
N PRO A 167 -4.19 -16.08 10.57
CA PRO A 167 -4.63 -15.77 9.21
C PRO A 167 -4.94 -14.28 9.00
N PHE A 168 -4.93 -13.86 7.72
CA PHE A 168 -5.26 -12.50 7.29
C PHE A 168 -6.59 -12.43 6.55
N ASP A 169 -7.32 -11.34 6.75
CA ASP A 169 -8.53 -10.99 6.00
C ASP A 169 -8.19 -10.53 4.59
N ALA A 170 -7.11 -9.77 4.46
CA ALA A 170 -6.58 -9.33 3.19
C ALA A 170 -5.04 -9.31 3.21
N ILE A 171 -4.46 -9.49 2.02
CA ILE A 171 -3.01 -9.36 1.78
C ILE A 171 -2.81 -8.45 0.57
N LEU A 172 -1.92 -7.48 0.69
CA LEU A 172 -1.49 -6.59 -0.39
C LEU A 172 0.01 -6.74 -0.61
N ALA A 173 0.45 -6.98 -1.84
CA ALA A 173 1.85 -6.83 -2.18
C ALA A 173 2.06 -5.61 -3.09
N ALA A 174 2.90 -4.68 -2.64
CA ALA A 174 3.34 -3.51 -3.40
C ALA A 174 4.64 -3.79 -4.19
N CYS A 175 4.91 -5.06 -4.47
CA CYS A 175 6.04 -5.56 -5.26
C CYS A 175 5.60 -6.78 -6.07
N ALA A 176 6.24 -7.03 -7.21
CA ALA A 176 5.86 -8.05 -8.16
C ALA A 176 6.54 -9.40 -7.88
N ALA A 177 5.76 -10.48 -7.95
CA ALA A 177 6.28 -11.84 -7.91
C ALA A 177 6.12 -12.51 -9.29
N PRO A 178 7.01 -13.46 -9.67
CA PRO A 178 6.88 -14.18 -10.96
C PRO A 178 5.61 -15.03 -11.04
N ALA A 179 5.10 -15.48 -9.91
CA ALA A 179 3.84 -16.20 -9.72
C ALA A 179 3.26 -15.87 -8.35
N VAL A 180 1.98 -16.18 -8.12
CA VAL A 180 1.35 -16.02 -6.80
C VAL A 180 2.07 -16.88 -5.77
N PRO A 181 2.68 -16.30 -4.70
CA PRO A 181 3.38 -17.09 -3.69
C PRO A 181 2.38 -17.98 -2.90
N PRO A 182 2.56 -19.32 -2.87
CA PRO A 182 1.64 -20.22 -2.16
C PRO A 182 1.49 -19.87 -0.67
N ALA A 183 2.58 -19.47 -0.01
CA ALA A 183 2.58 -19.09 1.41
C ALA A 183 1.62 -17.93 1.71
N LEU A 184 1.46 -16.96 0.80
CA LEU A 184 0.52 -15.86 0.99
C LEU A 184 -0.94 -16.35 0.86
N VAL A 185 -1.21 -17.28 -0.06
CA VAL A 185 -2.55 -17.87 -0.22
C VAL A 185 -2.93 -18.75 1.00
N GLU A 186 -1.97 -19.50 1.53
CA GLU A 186 -2.17 -20.31 2.74
C GLU A 186 -2.53 -19.45 3.94
N GLN A 187 -1.89 -18.27 4.07
CA GLN A 187 -2.12 -17.32 5.16
C GLN A 187 -3.41 -16.49 5.03
N LEU A 188 -4.12 -16.56 3.89
CA LEU A 188 -5.46 -15.98 3.78
C LEU A 188 -6.49 -16.82 4.54
N ARG A 189 -7.39 -16.16 5.27
CA ARG A 189 -8.59 -16.83 5.79
C ARG A 189 -9.56 -17.24 4.65
N PRO A 190 -10.46 -18.20 4.86
CA PRO A 190 -11.58 -18.40 3.95
C PRO A 190 -12.43 -17.12 3.81
N GLY A 191 -12.68 -16.70 2.58
CA GLY A 191 -13.30 -15.42 2.25
C GLY A 191 -12.33 -14.25 2.13
N GLY A 192 -11.02 -14.46 2.34
CA GLY A 192 -9.98 -13.42 2.23
C GLY A 192 -9.56 -13.14 0.80
N ARG A 193 -8.86 -12.01 0.61
CA ARG A 193 -8.37 -11.52 -0.68
C ARG A 193 -6.87 -11.24 -0.64
N LEU A 194 -6.17 -11.60 -1.72
CA LEU A 194 -4.78 -11.21 -1.95
C LEU A 194 -4.71 -10.42 -3.25
N LEU A 195 -4.06 -9.27 -3.23
CA LEU A 195 -3.83 -8.43 -4.40
C LEU A 195 -2.33 -8.22 -4.59
N LEU A 196 -1.83 -8.60 -5.76
CA LEU A 196 -0.41 -8.49 -6.07
C LEU A 196 -0.16 -8.35 -7.57
N PRO A 197 0.94 -7.68 -7.98
CA PRO A 197 1.46 -7.76 -9.35
C PRO A 197 2.11 -9.13 -9.61
N VAL A 198 1.73 -9.79 -10.70
CA VAL A 198 2.29 -11.09 -11.12
C VAL A 198 2.92 -10.96 -12.50
N GLY A 199 4.15 -11.38 -12.62
CA GLY A 199 4.90 -11.37 -13.87
C GLY A 199 6.40 -11.22 -13.67
N PRO A 200 7.20 -11.33 -14.74
CA PRO A 200 8.65 -11.26 -14.67
C PRO A 200 9.13 -9.86 -14.29
N ALA A 201 10.26 -9.81 -13.58
CA ALA A 201 10.94 -8.56 -13.25
C ALA A 201 11.34 -7.78 -14.51
N GLY A 202 11.22 -6.46 -14.49
CA GLY A 202 11.65 -5.58 -15.60
C GLY A 202 10.72 -5.56 -16.81
N SER A 203 9.55 -6.22 -16.74
CA SER A 203 8.52 -6.17 -17.78
C SER A 203 7.16 -5.81 -17.19
N ALA A 204 6.14 -5.64 -18.04
CA ALA A 204 4.79 -5.41 -17.56
C ALA A 204 4.28 -6.66 -16.82
N GLN A 205 3.76 -6.43 -15.59
CA GLN A 205 3.07 -7.45 -14.82
C GLN A 205 1.55 -7.29 -14.96
N GLN A 206 0.81 -8.31 -14.52
CA GLN A 206 -0.64 -8.23 -14.33
C GLN A 206 -0.95 -8.02 -12.84
N LEU A 207 -1.71 -7.01 -12.51
CA LEU A 207 -2.30 -6.91 -11.17
C LEU A 207 -3.34 -8.03 -11.05
N CYS A 208 -3.11 -8.97 -10.14
CA CYS A 208 -3.97 -10.12 -9.93
C CYS A 208 -4.69 -10.03 -8.60
N LEU A 209 -6.01 -10.23 -8.63
CA LEU A 209 -6.83 -10.46 -7.46
C LEU A 209 -6.99 -11.96 -7.25
N VAL A 210 -6.57 -12.44 -6.09
CA VAL A 210 -6.73 -13.82 -5.64
C VAL A 210 -7.77 -13.84 -4.54
N GLU A 211 -8.81 -14.62 -4.72
CA GLU A 211 -9.91 -14.77 -3.75
C GLU A 211 -9.93 -16.21 -3.23
N LYS A 212 -9.88 -16.37 -1.91
CA LYS A 212 -10.03 -17.68 -1.25
C LYS A 212 -11.48 -17.83 -0.80
N GLY A 213 -12.23 -18.66 -1.51
CA GLY A 213 -13.64 -18.92 -1.20
C GLY A 213 -13.81 -19.48 0.22
N ARG A 214 -15.02 -19.39 0.76
CA ARG A 214 -15.36 -20.00 2.07
C ARG A 214 -15.23 -21.52 2.06
N ASP A 215 -15.28 -22.12 0.88
CA ASP A 215 -15.05 -23.56 0.63
C ASP A 215 -13.57 -23.90 0.45
N GLY A 216 -12.67 -22.93 0.63
CA GLY A 216 -11.24 -23.07 0.46
C GLY A 216 -10.74 -23.02 -1.00
N ARG A 217 -11.63 -22.96 -1.99
CA ARG A 217 -11.23 -22.84 -3.40
C ARG A 217 -10.59 -21.49 -3.67
N VAL A 218 -9.49 -21.50 -4.42
CA VAL A 218 -8.77 -20.30 -4.81
C VAL A 218 -9.13 -19.94 -6.24
N ARG A 219 -9.45 -18.67 -6.47
CA ARG A 219 -9.70 -18.11 -7.78
C ARG A 219 -8.73 -16.94 -8.01
N GLU A 220 -8.02 -16.99 -9.13
CA GLU A 220 -7.14 -15.92 -9.58
C GLU A 220 -7.79 -15.16 -10.73
N ARG A 221 -7.75 -13.85 -10.68
CA ARG A 221 -8.31 -12.97 -11.71
C ARG A 221 -7.31 -11.86 -12.05
N PRO A 222 -6.69 -11.89 -13.24
CA PRO A 222 -5.91 -10.77 -13.73
C PRO A 222 -6.83 -9.58 -14.02
N LEU A 223 -6.39 -8.37 -13.67
CA LEU A 223 -7.18 -7.15 -13.75
C LEU A 223 -6.66 -6.20 -14.82
N LEU A 224 -5.45 -5.68 -14.65
CA LEU A 224 -4.83 -4.69 -15.53
C LEU A 224 -3.31 -4.82 -15.53
N ALA A 225 -2.69 -4.31 -16.60
CA ALA A 225 -1.24 -4.25 -16.70
C ALA A 225 -0.69 -3.18 -15.75
N VAL A 226 0.38 -3.51 -15.03
CA VAL A 226 1.08 -2.64 -14.08
C VAL A 226 2.59 -2.82 -14.18
N ALA A 227 3.34 -1.92 -13.56
CA ALA A 227 4.78 -2.04 -13.42
C ALA A 227 5.18 -1.76 -11.96
N PHE A 228 5.68 -2.78 -11.28
CA PHE A 228 6.17 -2.72 -9.92
C PHE A 228 7.62 -3.18 -9.83
N VAL A 229 8.30 -2.74 -8.78
CA VAL A 229 9.59 -3.31 -8.39
C VAL A 229 9.43 -4.79 -8.03
N PRO A 230 10.46 -5.63 -8.25
CA PRO A 230 10.36 -7.04 -7.91
C PRO A 230 10.25 -7.26 -6.40
N MET A 231 9.52 -8.30 -6.00
CA MET A 231 9.62 -8.87 -4.66
C MET A 231 10.99 -9.54 -4.57
N VAL A 232 11.83 -9.06 -3.69
CA VAL A 232 13.19 -9.59 -3.49
C VAL A 232 13.22 -10.38 -2.20
N GLY A 233 13.81 -11.57 -2.28
CA GLY A 233 14.11 -12.42 -1.14
C GLY A 233 15.49 -12.11 -0.60
N GLY A 234 15.67 -12.33 0.70
CA GLY A 234 16.99 -12.31 1.34
C GLY A 234 17.82 -13.53 0.98
#